data_2f56096074bb02374b7573454496063d
#
_entry.id   2f56096074bb02374b7573454496063d
#
_cell.length_a   1.000
_cell.length_b   1.000
_cell.length_c   1.000
_cell.angle_alpha   90.00
_cell.angle_beta   90.00
_cell.angle_gamma   90.00
#
_symmetry.space_group_name_H-M   'P 1'
#
loop_
_entity.id
_entity.type
_entity.pdbx_description
1 polymer ?
#
loop_
_entity_poly.entity_id
_entity_poly.type
_entity_poly.pdbx_seq_one_letter_code
_entity_poly.pdbx_strand_id
1 'polypeptide(L)'
;MYLEKYLSFPKSWIAPLIRPKVKAKHSATIISFDDLLASQSGSSLTFKDDVKDRTAAMFHTGGTTGMPKLAQHSFMGMLYQGWAIPAILPEWSDKDTILCPLPLFHVFAVYPNLMTCVTSGAHIVFLTPQGYRGDGVFDNFWKLVERWKPAFITLVPTAAAELMQRPVNADVSSLRFALCGSAPMPSELFKKFESATGITIMEGYGMTEAHCNISCNPIEGERKTVSYTHLRAHET
;
A
#
# COMPACT_ATOMS: atom_id res chain seq x y z
N MET A 1 16.32 -0.58 -12.21
CA MET A 1 16.15 -1.58 -11.15
C MET A 1 16.53 -2.95 -11.68
N TYR A 2 17.22 -3.57 -11.03
CA TYR A 2 18.12 -4.70 -11.14
C TYR A 2 17.42 -6.02 -10.81
N LEU A 3 16.28 -6.25 -11.50
CA LEU A 3 15.54 -7.51 -11.41
C LEU A 3 16.45 -8.71 -11.73
N GLU A 4 17.47 -8.50 -12.56
CA GLU A 4 18.44 -9.54 -12.94
C GLU A 4 19.13 -10.16 -11.73
N LYS A 5 19.39 -9.40 -10.67
CA LYS A 5 20.00 -9.90 -9.42
C LYS A 5 19.11 -10.88 -8.64
N TYR A 6 17.80 -10.86 -8.92
CA TYR A 6 16.81 -11.68 -8.21
C TYR A 6 16.22 -12.79 -9.06
N LEU A 7 16.62 -12.87 -10.34
CA LEU A 7 16.18 -13.92 -11.24
C LEU A 7 17.17 -15.08 -11.21
N SER A 8 16.65 -16.30 -11.16
CA SER A 8 17.46 -17.51 -11.34
C SER A 8 17.93 -17.68 -12.80
N PHE A 9 19.06 -18.36 -12.98
CA PHE A 9 19.49 -18.79 -14.32
C PHE A 9 18.41 -19.69 -14.97
N PRO A 10 18.08 -19.57 -16.28
CA PRO A 10 18.69 -18.66 -17.27
C PRO A 10 18.02 -17.28 -17.38
N LYS A 11 16.94 -17.01 -16.61
CA LYS A 11 16.16 -15.78 -16.70
C LYS A 11 16.98 -14.52 -16.43
N SER A 12 17.93 -14.58 -15.50
CA SER A 12 18.84 -13.46 -15.20
C SER A 12 19.71 -13.04 -16.40
N TRP A 13 20.01 -13.97 -17.28
CA TRP A 13 20.82 -13.76 -18.48
C TRP A 13 19.99 -13.22 -19.66
N ILE A 14 18.75 -13.65 -19.75
CA ILE A 14 17.84 -13.28 -20.85
C ILE A 14 17.19 -11.92 -20.59
N ALA A 15 16.93 -11.57 -19.34
CA ALA A 15 16.23 -10.34 -18.96
C ALA A 15 16.83 -9.05 -19.57
N PRO A 16 18.15 -8.84 -19.61
CA PRO A 16 18.75 -7.67 -20.26
C PRO A 16 18.51 -7.62 -21.77
N LEU A 17 18.39 -8.78 -22.42
CA LEU A 17 18.24 -8.89 -23.88
C LEU A 17 16.81 -8.60 -24.35
N ILE A 18 15.81 -8.93 -23.52
CA ILE A 18 14.39 -8.74 -23.84
C ILE A 18 13.82 -7.44 -23.27
N ARG A 19 14.65 -6.65 -22.58
CA ARG A 19 14.25 -5.38 -21.99
C ARG A 19 13.79 -4.41 -23.09
N PRO A 20 12.55 -3.88 -23.02
CA PRO A 20 12.10 -2.91 -24.01
C PRO A 20 13.00 -1.67 -23.99
N LYS A 21 13.62 -1.35 -25.11
CA LYS A 21 14.32 -0.07 -25.28
C LYS A 21 13.26 1.01 -25.50
N VAL A 22 12.97 1.78 -24.47
CA VAL A 22 12.05 2.94 -24.58
C VAL A 22 12.73 3.97 -25.47
N LYS A 23 12.30 4.07 -26.71
CA LYS A 23 12.65 5.19 -27.60
C LYS A 23 11.61 6.29 -27.42
N ALA A 24 11.91 7.26 -26.59
CA ALA A 24 11.08 8.44 -26.50
C ALA A 24 11.27 9.29 -27.77
N LYS A 25 10.19 9.52 -28.49
CA LYS A 25 10.16 10.43 -29.67
C LYS A 25 9.60 11.77 -29.23
N HIS A 26 10.39 12.56 -28.50
CA HIS A 26 10.02 13.93 -28.15
C HIS A 26 11.30 14.78 -27.97
N SER A 27 11.13 16.08 -27.98
CA SER A 27 12.22 17.06 -27.83
C SER A 27 12.73 17.26 -26.40
N ALA A 28 12.16 16.55 -25.41
CA ALA A 28 12.58 16.67 -24.03
C ALA A 28 13.90 15.94 -23.79
N THR A 29 14.74 16.51 -22.94
CA THR A 29 15.96 15.86 -22.46
C THR A 29 15.59 14.70 -21.56
N ILE A 30 16.08 13.50 -21.91
CA ILE A 30 15.90 12.29 -21.11
C ILE A 30 17.17 12.07 -20.33
N ILE A 31 17.04 12.02 -19.01
CA ILE A 31 18.14 11.75 -18.08
C ILE A 31 17.86 10.43 -17.39
N SER A 32 18.87 9.56 -17.31
CA SER A 32 18.78 8.34 -16.52
C SER A 32 18.65 8.71 -15.04
N PHE A 33 17.67 8.15 -14.36
CA PHE A 33 17.51 8.35 -12.91
C PHE A 33 18.74 7.89 -12.12
N ASP A 34 19.30 6.74 -12.49
CA ASP A 34 20.47 6.18 -11.82
C ASP A 34 21.70 7.08 -12.00
N ASP A 35 21.91 7.64 -13.21
CA ASP A 35 23.02 8.57 -13.48
C ASP A 35 22.84 9.89 -12.73
N LEU A 36 21.61 10.41 -12.70
CA LEU A 36 21.30 11.61 -11.94
C LEU A 36 21.52 11.39 -10.44
N LEU A 37 21.08 10.27 -9.90
CA LEU A 37 21.28 9.94 -8.50
C LEU A 37 22.77 9.78 -8.15
N ALA A 38 23.54 9.10 -9.01
CA ALA A 38 24.97 8.93 -8.81
C ALA A 38 25.77 10.25 -8.86
N SER A 39 25.24 11.25 -9.57
CA SER A 39 25.83 12.60 -9.67
C SER A 39 25.56 13.49 -8.45
N GLN A 40 24.66 13.09 -7.55
CA GLN A 40 24.29 13.88 -6.38
C GLN A 40 25.20 13.57 -5.18
N SER A 41 25.57 14.62 -4.45
CA SER A 41 26.18 14.47 -3.13
C SER A 41 25.10 14.15 -2.11
N GLY A 42 25.18 12.99 -1.45
CA GLY A 42 24.24 12.59 -0.38
C GLY A 42 24.42 13.34 0.94
N SER A 43 25.33 14.34 1.00
CA SER A 43 25.73 14.97 2.26
C SER A 43 24.88 16.18 2.67
N SER A 44 24.14 16.81 1.75
CA SER A 44 23.29 17.96 2.06
C SER A 44 22.20 18.16 1.04
N LEU A 45 21.09 18.74 1.47
CA LEU A 45 20.03 19.24 0.57
C LEU A 45 20.52 20.54 -0.10
N THR A 46 20.28 20.64 -1.41
CA THR A 46 20.65 21.84 -2.20
C THR A 46 19.60 22.95 -2.13
N PHE A 47 18.52 22.74 -1.41
CA PHE A 47 17.43 23.70 -1.23
C PHE A 47 17.08 23.85 0.25
N LYS A 48 16.55 25.03 0.60
CA LYS A 48 15.95 25.27 1.91
C LYS A 48 14.46 25.02 1.83
N ASP A 49 13.94 24.26 2.76
CA ASP A 49 12.49 24.05 2.91
C ASP A 49 11.97 25.02 3.98
N ASP A 50 11.68 26.25 3.55
CA ASP A 50 11.25 27.32 4.45
C ASP A 50 9.72 27.37 4.61
N VAL A 51 8.98 26.52 3.90
CA VAL A 51 7.52 26.48 3.95
C VAL A 51 7.06 25.47 4.99
N LYS A 52 6.42 25.97 6.03
CA LYS A 52 6.01 25.20 7.21
C LYS A 52 5.09 24.02 6.87
N ASP A 53 4.19 24.16 5.92
CA ASP A 53 3.34 23.08 5.40
C ASP A 53 2.96 23.38 3.95
N ARG A 54 3.50 22.64 3.01
CA ARG A 54 3.28 22.79 1.57
C ARG A 54 2.65 21.53 0.98
N THR A 55 2.08 21.65 -0.21
CA THR A 55 1.59 20.50 -0.96
C THR A 55 2.74 19.52 -1.24
N ALA A 56 2.59 18.31 -0.74
CA ALA A 56 3.54 17.21 -0.91
C ALA A 56 3.16 16.28 -2.06
N ALA A 57 1.86 16.07 -2.27
CA ALA A 57 1.34 15.19 -3.30
C ALA A 57 -0.04 15.64 -3.79
N MET A 58 -0.39 15.18 -4.99
CA MET A 58 -1.72 15.36 -5.55
C MET A 58 -2.24 14.00 -6.00
N PHE A 59 -3.43 13.65 -5.50
CA PHE A 59 -4.10 12.41 -5.89
C PHE A 59 -5.40 12.72 -6.62
N HIS A 60 -5.67 12.00 -7.69
CA HIS A 60 -6.94 12.14 -8.38
C HIS A 60 -8.08 11.56 -7.55
N THR A 61 -9.22 12.25 -7.55
CA THR A 61 -10.44 11.75 -6.94
C THR A 61 -11.36 11.18 -8.00
N GLY A 62 -12.06 10.09 -7.69
CA GLY A 62 -13.07 9.51 -8.57
C GLY A 62 -14.31 10.38 -8.62
N GLY A 63 -14.34 11.37 -9.52
CA GLY A 63 -15.55 12.13 -9.80
C GLY A 63 -16.53 11.30 -10.62
N THR A 64 -17.78 11.15 -10.16
CA THR A 64 -18.84 10.45 -10.91
C THR A 64 -19.42 11.28 -12.05
N THR A 65 -19.12 12.58 -12.13
CA THR A 65 -19.82 13.54 -13.01
C THR A 65 -18.89 14.60 -13.61
N GLY A 66 -17.73 14.24 -14.17
CA GLY A 66 -16.90 15.24 -14.83
C GLY A 66 -15.41 14.92 -14.88
N MET A 67 -14.59 15.95 -15.15
CA MET A 67 -13.14 15.83 -15.13
C MET A 67 -12.66 15.43 -13.72
N PRO A 68 -11.72 14.48 -13.61
CA PRO A 68 -11.13 14.11 -12.32
C PRO A 68 -10.55 15.34 -11.61
N LYS A 69 -10.88 15.49 -10.34
CA LYS A 69 -10.29 16.54 -9.50
C LYS A 69 -9.03 16.02 -8.82
N LEU A 70 -8.14 16.92 -8.44
CA LEU A 70 -6.93 16.61 -7.69
C LEU A 70 -7.08 17.07 -6.23
N ALA A 71 -7.01 16.12 -5.31
CA ALA A 71 -6.88 16.41 -3.90
C ALA A 71 -5.41 16.75 -3.59
N GLN A 72 -5.18 17.91 -2.99
CA GLN A 72 -3.85 18.34 -2.57
C GLN A 72 -3.58 17.82 -1.16
N HIS A 73 -2.47 17.13 -0.99
CA HIS A 73 -2.03 16.59 0.28
C HIS A 73 -0.81 17.33 0.78
N SER A 74 -0.85 17.80 2.02
CA SER A 74 0.25 18.51 2.64
C SER A 74 1.27 17.54 3.25
N PHE A 75 2.49 18.02 3.50
CA PHE A 75 3.52 17.24 4.20
C PHE A 75 3.08 16.83 5.61
N MET A 76 2.46 17.75 6.35
CA MET A 76 1.96 17.46 7.69
C MET A 76 0.88 16.39 7.68
N GLY A 77 -0.04 16.46 6.71
CA GLY A 77 -1.08 15.44 6.53
C GLY A 77 -0.50 14.07 6.17
N MET A 78 0.51 14.03 5.31
CA MET A 78 1.22 12.80 4.98
C MET A 78 1.92 12.18 6.19
N LEU A 79 2.64 12.99 6.97
CA LEU A 79 3.32 12.53 8.18
C LEU A 79 2.33 12.03 9.23
N TYR A 80 1.22 12.77 9.42
CA TYR A 80 0.15 12.36 10.33
C TYR A 80 -0.42 10.99 9.97
N GLN A 81 -0.73 10.76 8.69
CA GLN A 81 -1.24 9.48 8.22
C GLN A 81 -0.22 8.34 8.40
N GLY A 82 1.06 8.60 8.16
CA GLY A 82 2.12 7.63 8.40
C GLY A 82 2.30 7.29 9.88
N TRP A 83 2.09 8.26 10.77
CA TRP A 83 2.10 8.05 12.23
C TRP A 83 0.84 7.35 12.74
N ALA A 84 -0.33 7.65 12.17
CA ALA A 84 -1.61 7.21 12.70
C ALA A 84 -1.78 5.68 12.71
N ILE A 85 -1.26 4.97 11.71
CA ILE A 85 -1.33 3.50 11.65
C ILE A 85 -0.47 2.86 12.75
N PRO A 86 0.83 3.17 12.89
CA PRO A 86 1.64 2.67 14.00
C PRO A 86 1.04 2.97 15.38
N ALA A 87 0.42 4.15 15.54
CA ALA A 87 -0.14 4.56 16.81
C ALA A 87 -1.33 3.70 17.30
N ILE A 88 -1.99 2.99 16.40
CA ILE A 88 -3.13 2.11 16.72
C ILE A 88 -2.77 0.62 16.66
N LEU A 89 -1.57 0.29 16.16
CA LEU A 89 -1.10 -1.10 16.08
C LEU A 89 -0.31 -1.46 17.33
N PRO A 90 -0.76 -2.44 18.14
CA PRO A 90 0.01 -2.91 19.29
C PRO A 90 1.40 -3.44 18.85
N GLU A 91 2.41 -3.11 19.63
CA GLU A 91 3.78 -3.63 19.46
C GLU A 91 4.37 -3.40 18.06
N TRP A 92 3.93 -2.36 17.34
CA TRP A 92 4.50 -2.00 16.06
C TRP A 92 5.92 -1.43 16.21
N SER A 93 6.85 -1.87 15.36
CA SER A 93 8.27 -1.46 15.43
C SER A 93 8.94 -1.39 14.05
N ASP A 94 10.18 -0.92 14.02
CA ASP A 94 11.07 -0.91 12.86
C ASP A 94 11.47 -2.31 12.37
N LYS A 95 11.22 -3.35 13.17
CA LYS A 95 11.47 -4.77 12.80
C LYS A 95 10.34 -5.39 12.00
N ASP A 96 9.19 -4.72 11.95
CA ASP A 96 8.02 -5.24 11.27
C ASP A 96 8.14 -5.08 9.75
N THR A 97 7.40 -5.92 9.04
CA THR A 97 7.30 -5.89 7.59
C THR A 97 5.85 -5.66 7.18
N ILE A 98 5.64 -4.78 6.21
CA ILE A 98 4.36 -4.61 5.49
C ILE A 98 4.48 -5.28 4.13
N LEU A 99 3.52 -6.13 3.80
CA LEU A 99 3.33 -6.59 2.43
C LEU A 99 2.31 -5.67 1.76
N CYS A 100 2.77 -4.89 0.78
CA CYS A 100 1.95 -3.92 0.07
C CYS A 100 1.46 -4.47 -1.28
N PRO A 101 0.23 -4.97 -1.36
CA PRO A 101 -0.33 -5.52 -2.58
C PRO A 101 -1.21 -4.52 -3.33
N LEU A 102 -1.19 -3.26 -2.97
CA LEU A 102 -1.97 -2.19 -3.58
C LEU A 102 -1.10 -1.28 -4.44
N PRO A 103 -1.64 -0.69 -5.51
CA PRO A 103 -0.88 0.19 -6.38
C PRO A 103 -0.64 1.57 -5.76
N LEU A 104 0.59 2.08 -5.87
CA LEU A 104 1.02 3.35 -5.26
C LEU A 104 0.37 4.62 -5.85
N PHE A 105 -0.40 4.52 -6.91
CA PHE A 105 -1.19 5.67 -7.38
C PHE A 105 -2.45 5.92 -6.55
N HIS A 106 -2.75 5.04 -5.58
CA HIS A 106 -3.91 5.16 -4.69
C HIS A 106 -3.46 5.45 -3.25
N VAL A 107 -4.18 6.37 -2.59
CA VAL A 107 -3.87 6.80 -1.21
C VAL A 107 -3.82 5.64 -0.22
N PHE A 108 -4.63 4.61 -0.42
CA PHE A 108 -4.66 3.41 0.45
C PHE A 108 -3.38 2.56 0.36
N ALA A 109 -2.62 2.65 -0.72
CA ALA A 109 -1.28 2.06 -0.79
C ALA A 109 -0.23 2.99 -0.17
N VAL A 110 -0.33 4.29 -0.42
CA VAL A 110 0.68 5.25 0.00
C VAL A 110 0.68 5.42 1.52
N TYR A 111 -0.47 5.71 2.13
CA TYR A 111 -0.46 6.09 3.54
C TYR A 111 -0.36 4.92 4.50
N PRO A 112 -1.28 3.93 4.51
CA PRO A 112 -1.19 2.82 5.46
C PRO A 112 -0.03 1.85 5.20
N ASN A 113 0.62 1.90 4.04
CA ASN A 113 1.75 1.02 3.76
C ASN A 113 3.05 1.80 3.67
N LEU A 114 3.25 2.62 2.60
CA LEU A 114 4.52 3.28 2.37
C LEU A 114 4.86 4.29 3.47
N MET A 115 3.94 5.21 3.79
CA MET A 115 4.21 6.24 4.80
C MET A 115 4.34 5.66 6.20
N THR A 116 3.60 4.61 6.54
CA THR A 116 3.79 3.86 7.78
C THR A 116 5.22 3.35 7.91
N CYS A 117 5.78 2.74 6.86
CA CYS A 117 7.16 2.29 6.89
C CYS A 117 8.17 3.45 6.94
N VAL A 118 7.93 4.52 6.20
CA VAL A 118 8.81 5.70 6.21
C VAL A 118 8.89 6.33 7.60
N THR A 119 7.77 6.45 8.32
CA THR A 119 7.72 7.08 9.63
C THR A 119 8.19 6.18 10.78
N SER A 120 8.05 4.86 10.64
CA SER A 120 8.41 3.89 11.68
C SER A 120 9.74 3.18 11.46
N GLY A 121 10.34 3.31 10.28
CA GLY A 121 11.54 2.55 9.92
C GLY A 121 11.28 1.09 9.54
N ALA A 122 10.02 0.65 9.49
CA ALA A 122 9.65 -0.70 9.17
C ALA A 122 9.94 -1.05 7.69
N HIS A 123 10.04 -2.34 7.41
CA HIS A 123 10.32 -2.83 6.07
C HIS A 123 9.03 -2.91 5.23
N ILE A 124 9.11 -2.52 3.95
CA ILE A 124 8.01 -2.67 3.00
C ILE A 124 8.39 -3.58 1.84
N VAL A 125 7.50 -4.50 1.50
CA VAL A 125 7.63 -5.39 0.33
C VAL A 125 6.51 -5.08 -0.65
N PHE A 126 6.88 -4.57 -1.81
CA PHE A 126 5.95 -4.38 -2.94
C PHE A 126 5.86 -5.65 -3.76
N LEU A 127 4.64 -6.10 -4.08
CA LEU A 127 4.46 -7.34 -4.84
C LEU A 127 4.72 -7.13 -6.33
N THR A 128 3.89 -6.34 -6.97
CA THR A 128 4.00 -5.99 -8.39
C THR A 128 3.53 -4.56 -8.63
N PRO A 129 3.87 -3.93 -9.76
CA PRO A 129 3.31 -2.62 -10.11
C PRO A 129 1.77 -2.62 -10.19
N GLN A 130 1.17 -3.76 -10.48
CA GLN A 130 -0.29 -3.94 -10.55
C GLN A 130 -0.91 -4.37 -9.20
N GLY A 131 -0.09 -4.50 -8.15
CA GLY A 131 -0.52 -4.99 -6.84
C GLY A 131 -1.12 -6.39 -6.91
N TYR A 132 -2.28 -6.59 -6.31
CA TYR A 132 -3.02 -7.86 -6.37
C TYR A 132 -3.31 -8.37 -7.77
N ARG A 133 -3.46 -7.46 -8.75
CA ARG A 133 -3.79 -7.80 -10.14
C ARG A 133 -2.59 -8.32 -10.95
N GLY A 134 -1.41 -8.34 -10.36
CA GLY A 134 -0.22 -8.90 -11.02
C GLY A 134 -0.35 -10.40 -11.23
N ASP A 135 0.19 -10.88 -12.34
CA ASP A 135 0.11 -12.29 -12.73
C ASP A 135 0.65 -13.20 -11.63
N GLY A 136 -0.14 -14.18 -11.22
CA GLY A 136 0.21 -15.17 -10.21
C GLY A 136 0.27 -14.64 -8.77
N VAL A 137 -0.08 -13.38 -8.51
CA VAL A 137 -0.04 -12.82 -7.14
C VAL A 137 -1.01 -13.57 -6.24
N PHE A 138 -2.27 -13.73 -6.63
CA PHE A 138 -3.25 -14.44 -5.82
C PHE A 138 -2.86 -15.90 -5.56
N ASP A 139 -2.32 -16.60 -6.57
CA ASP A 139 -1.95 -18.02 -6.46
C ASP A 139 -0.71 -18.25 -5.58
N ASN A 140 0.12 -17.23 -5.40
CA ASN A 140 1.33 -17.31 -4.59
C ASN A 140 1.27 -16.44 -3.32
N PHE A 141 0.14 -15.80 -3.03
CA PHE A 141 0.06 -14.80 -1.97
C PHE A 141 0.48 -15.36 -0.60
N TRP A 142 -0.04 -16.52 -0.22
CA TRP A 142 0.28 -17.11 1.07
C TRP A 142 1.75 -17.54 1.18
N LYS A 143 2.35 -18.00 0.08
CA LYS A 143 3.80 -18.28 0.02
C LYS A 143 4.64 -17.00 0.13
N LEU A 144 4.15 -15.87 -0.38
CA LEU A 144 4.81 -14.58 -0.21
C LEU A 144 4.72 -14.10 1.24
N VAL A 145 3.59 -14.35 1.91
CA VAL A 145 3.43 -14.11 3.35
C VAL A 145 4.44 -14.95 4.15
N GLU A 146 4.49 -16.26 3.91
CA GLU A 146 5.45 -17.15 4.56
C GLU A 146 6.90 -16.73 4.35
N ARG A 147 7.24 -16.32 3.14
CA ARG A 147 8.59 -15.89 2.77
C ARG A 147 9.02 -14.59 3.43
N TRP A 148 8.17 -13.58 3.41
CA TRP A 148 8.50 -12.22 3.84
C TRP A 148 8.09 -11.92 5.27
N LYS A 149 7.30 -12.80 5.87
CA LYS A 149 6.81 -12.73 7.25
C LYS A 149 6.26 -11.35 7.63
N PRO A 150 5.34 -10.79 6.83
CA PRO A 150 4.77 -9.50 7.17
C PRO A 150 3.94 -9.58 8.44
N ALA A 151 3.97 -8.53 9.23
CA ALA A 151 3.08 -8.34 10.37
C ALA A 151 1.73 -7.73 9.96
N PHE A 152 1.71 -7.01 8.84
CA PHE A 152 0.56 -6.23 8.40
C PHE A 152 0.36 -6.32 6.88
N ILE A 153 -0.91 -6.43 6.49
CA ILE A 153 -1.35 -6.37 5.09
C ILE A 153 -2.55 -5.42 4.93
N THR A 154 -2.69 -4.87 3.73
CA THR A 154 -3.90 -4.12 3.36
C THR A 154 -4.77 -4.93 2.41
N LEU A 155 -6.07 -4.88 2.61
CA LEU A 155 -7.07 -5.64 1.87
C LEU A 155 -8.14 -4.70 1.29
N VAL A 156 -8.70 -5.11 0.16
CA VAL A 156 -10.00 -4.66 -0.30
C VAL A 156 -10.93 -5.89 -0.36
N PRO A 157 -12.25 -5.75 -0.17
CA PRO A 157 -13.15 -6.91 -0.07
C PRO A 157 -13.06 -7.87 -1.25
N THR A 158 -12.89 -7.34 -2.46
CA THR A 158 -12.71 -8.16 -3.67
C THR A 158 -11.43 -8.99 -3.64
N ALA A 159 -10.33 -8.43 -3.14
CA ALA A 159 -9.07 -9.17 -2.99
C ALA A 159 -9.17 -10.23 -1.89
N ALA A 160 -9.82 -9.91 -0.77
CA ALA A 160 -10.08 -10.88 0.28
C ALA A 160 -10.92 -12.06 -0.22
N ALA A 161 -11.97 -11.80 -1.02
CA ALA A 161 -12.80 -12.83 -1.64
C ALA A 161 -11.97 -13.73 -2.56
N GLU A 162 -11.11 -13.16 -3.38
CA GLU A 162 -10.22 -13.90 -4.28
C GLU A 162 -9.19 -14.76 -3.52
N LEU A 163 -8.60 -14.23 -2.46
CA LEU A 163 -7.71 -14.99 -1.58
C LEU A 163 -8.40 -16.18 -0.94
N MET A 164 -9.67 -16.02 -0.54
CA MET A 164 -10.46 -17.08 0.10
C MET A 164 -10.99 -18.16 -0.86
N GLN A 165 -10.75 -18.03 -2.15
CA GLN A 165 -10.93 -19.11 -3.13
C GLN A 165 -9.75 -20.09 -3.13
N ARG A 166 -8.65 -19.73 -2.50
CA ARG A 166 -7.42 -20.52 -2.42
C ARG A 166 -7.18 -21.00 -1.01
N PRO A 167 -6.66 -22.22 -0.82
CA PRO A 167 -6.33 -22.70 0.52
C PRO A 167 -5.19 -21.86 1.11
N VAL A 168 -5.27 -21.59 2.41
CA VAL A 168 -4.15 -21.03 3.19
C VAL A 168 -3.21 -22.18 3.51
N ASN A 169 -2.27 -22.46 2.61
CA ASN A 169 -1.37 -23.61 2.64
C ASN A 169 0.09 -23.21 2.90
N ALA A 170 0.30 -22.16 3.64
CA ALA A 170 1.60 -21.61 4.01
C ALA A 170 1.56 -21.11 5.45
N ASP A 171 2.73 -20.89 6.05
CA ASP A 171 2.82 -20.27 7.38
C ASP A 171 2.47 -18.79 7.32
N VAL A 172 1.35 -18.43 7.92
CA VAL A 172 0.85 -17.05 8.02
C VAL A 172 0.92 -16.50 9.44
N SER A 173 1.56 -17.20 10.37
CA SER A 173 1.63 -16.87 11.81
C SER A 173 2.30 -15.52 12.10
N SER A 174 3.08 -15.00 11.17
CA SER A 174 3.67 -13.65 11.28
C SER A 174 2.65 -12.51 11.14
N LEU A 175 1.52 -12.77 10.45
CA LEU A 175 0.48 -11.77 10.27
C LEU A 175 -0.27 -11.55 11.58
N ARG A 176 -0.26 -10.31 12.03
CA ARG A 176 -1.00 -9.88 13.23
C ARG A 176 -2.27 -9.13 12.85
N PHE A 177 -2.20 -8.35 11.77
CA PHE A 177 -3.26 -7.42 11.41
C PHE A 177 -3.49 -7.35 9.91
N ALA A 178 -4.74 -7.08 9.54
CA ALA A 178 -5.12 -6.70 8.19
C ALA A 178 -6.04 -5.48 8.24
N LEU A 179 -5.73 -4.44 7.46
CA LEU A 179 -6.62 -3.29 7.28
C LEU A 179 -7.42 -3.47 6.00
N CYS A 180 -8.73 -3.61 6.12
CA CYS A 180 -9.65 -3.68 4.99
C CYS A 180 -10.37 -2.35 4.81
N GLY A 181 -10.43 -1.86 3.59
CA GLY A 181 -11.06 -0.58 3.28
C GLY A 181 -11.55 -0.47 1.85
N SER A 182 -11.88 0.75 1.43
CA SER A 182 -12.43 1.11 0.11
C SER A 182 -13.86 0.67 -0.15
N ALA A 183 -14.38 -0.31 0.57
CA ALA A 183 -15.78 -0.73 0.56
C ALA A 183 -16.07 -1.55 1.82
N PRO A 184 -17.35 -1.66 2.25
CA PRO A 184 -17.73 -2.55 3.35
C PRO A 184 -17.42 -4.01 3.01
N MET A 185 -16.87 -4.73 3.97
CA MET A 185 -16.62 -6.16 3.83
C MET A 185 -17.85 -6.97 4.23
N PRO A 186 -18.35 -7.89 3.40
CA PRO A 186 -19.45 -8.78 3.78
C PRO A 186 -19.10 -9.58 5.04
N SER A 187 -20.02 -9.65 6.02
CA SER A 187 -19.75 -10.28 7.32
C SER A 187 -19.35 -11.76 7.21
N GLU A 188 -19.89 -12.49 6.25
CA GLU A 188 -19.51 -13.88 6.03
C GLU A 188 -18.08 -14.02 5.48
N LEU A 189 -17.67 -13.12 4.58
CA LEU A 189 -16.29 -13.08 4.09
C LEU A 189 -15.32 -12.70 5.21
N PHE A 190 -15.71 -11.75 6.05
CA PHE A 190 -14.94 -11.32 7.21
C PHE A 190 -14.65 -12.50 8.13
N LYS A 191 -15.70 -13.22 8.58
CA LYS A 191 -15.57 -14.40 9.44
C LYS A 191 -14.74 -15.52 8.79
N LYS A 192 -14.98 -15.79 7.51
CA LYS A 192 -14.24 -16.79 6.75
C LYS A 192 -12.75 -16.48 6.71
N PHE A 193 -12.39 -15.20 6.44
CA PHE A 193 -11.00 -14.77 6.36
C PHE A 193 -10.29 -14.88 7.71
N GLU A 194 -10.88 -14.36 8.79
CA GLU A 194 -10.32 -14.45 10.13
C GLU A 194 -10.18 -15.91 10.59
N SER A 195 -11.19 -16.74 10.33
CA SER A 195 -11.14 -18.16 10.68
C SER A 195 -10.07 -18.94 9.92
N ALA A 196 -9.83 -18.60 8.65
CA ALA A 196 -8.86 -19.29 7.82
C ALA A 196 -7.41 -18.88 8.10
N THR A 197 -7.20 -17.65 8.58
CA THR A 197 -5.86 -17.04 8.70
C THR A 197 -5.44 -16.79 10.15
N GLY A 198 -6.38 -16.72 11.08
CA GLY A 198 -6.14 -16.32 12.46
C GLY A 198 -5.85 -14.82 12.64
N ILE A 199 -5.96 -14.01 11.59
CA ILE A 199 -5.62 -12.60 11.61
C ILE A 199 -6.82 -11.78 12.06
N THR A 200 -6.57 -10.71 12.83
CA THR A 200 -7.60 -9.70 13.10
C THR A 200 -7.74 -8.73 11.93
N ILE A 201 -8.94 -8.61 11.38
CA ILE A 201 -9.25 -7.60 10.36
C ILE A 201 -9.77 -6.34 11.04
N MET A 202 -9.15 -5.22 10.72
CA MET A 202 -9.65 -3.88 11.01
C MET A 202 -10.35 -3.34 9.78
N GLU A 203 -11.62 -3.01 9.86
CA GLU A 203 -12.26 -2.22 8.81
C GLU A 203 -11.96 -0.74 9.02
N GLY A 204 -11.50 -0.10 7.95
CA GLY A 204 -11.19 1.32 7.93
C GLY A 204 -12.06 2.08 6.95
N TYR A 205 -12.44 3.30 7.35
CA TYR A 205 -13.03 4.30 6.48
C TYR A 205 -12.03 5.39 6.17
N GLY A 206 -12.01 5.80 4.91
CA GLY A 206 -11.16 6.88 4.43
C GLY A 206 -11.62 7.44 3.10
N MET A 207 -11.07 8.57 2.75
CA MET A 207 -11.30 9.23 1.46
C MET A 207 -10.03 9.94 0.99
N THR A 208 -9.88 10.07 -0.31
CA THR A 208 -8.72 10.73 -0.91
C THR A 208 -8.57 12.17 -0.43
N GLU A 209 -9.67 12.91 -0.32
CA GLU A 209 -9.70 14.31 0.10
C GLU A 209 -9.26 14.52 1.56
N ALA A 210 -9.33 13.47 2.39
CA ALA A 210 -8.88 13.50 3.79
C ALA A 210 -7.52 12.78 3.98
N HIS A 211 -6.69 12.73 2.99
CA HIS A 211 -5.40 12.05 2.92
C HIS A 211 -5.47 10.52 2.94
N CYS A 212 -6.43 9.88 3.45
CA CYS A 212 -6.76 8.45 3.38
C CYS A 212 -7.61 8.02 4.58
N ASN A 213 -6.97 7.70 5.71
CA ASN A 213 -7.67 7.13 6.87
C ASN A 213 -8.35 8.24 7.69
N ILE A 214 -9.62 8.04 7.99
CA ILE A 214 -10.41 8.91 8.87
C ILE A 214 -10.72 8.16 10.16
N SER A 215 -11.12 6.90 10.05
CA SER A 215 -11.44 6.05 11.19
C SER A 215 -11.20 4.57 10.86
N CYS A 216 -10.99 3.77 11.88
CA CYS A 216 -11.00 2.31 11.76
C CYS A 216 -11.56 1.67 13.03
N ASN A 217 -12.00 0.42 12.91
CA ASN A 217 -12.36 -0.38 14.05
C ASN A 217 -11.14 -0.64 14.95
N PRO A 218 -11.33 -0.71 16.27
CA PRO A 218 -10.26 -1.09 17.18
C PRO A 218 -9.86 -2.56 16.96
N ILE A 219 -8.63 -2.88 17.34
CA ILE A 219 -8.13 -4.25 17.31
C ILE A 219 -8.78 -5.09 18.40
N GLU A 220 -8.94 -4.50 19.57
CA GLU A 220 -9.58 -5.10 20.73
C GLU A 220 -10.95 -4.49 21.01
N GLY A 221 -11.87 -5.30 21.53
CA GLY A 221 -13.21 -4.84 21.88
C GLY A 221 -14.26 -5.10 20.79
N GLU A 222 -15.39 -4.41 20.89
CA GLU A 222 -16.49 -4.56 19.94
C GLU A 222 -16.13 -3.94 18.58
N ARG A 223 -16.07 -4.77 17.55
CA ARG A 223 -15.86 -4.35 16.16
C ARG A 223 -17.21 -4.31 15.45
N LYS A 224 -17.54 -3.15 14.93
CA LYS A 224 -18.75 -2.97 14.13
C LYS A 224 -18.37 -3.02 12.66
N THR A 225 -19.14 -3.74 11.85
CA THR A 225 -19.01 -3.64 10.40
C THR A 225 -19.22 -2.18 10.01
N VAL A 226 -18.18 -1.52 9.49
CA VAL A 226 -18.26 -0.12 9.10
C VAL A 226 -19.08 -0.07 7.83
N SER A 227 -20.39 0.20 7.99
CA SER A 227 -21.24 0.47 6.85
C SER A 227 -20.98 1.90 6.39
N TYR A 228 -20.49 2.07 5.17
CA TYR A 228 -20.44 3.37 4.50
C TYR A 228 -21.82 4.05 4.43
N THR A 229 -22.90 3.30 4.62
CA THR A 229 -24.27 3.82 4.66
C THR A 229 -24.53 4.78 5.81
N HIS A 230 -23.84 4.65 6.93
CA HIS A 230 -24.00 5.59 8.07
C HIS A 230 -23.40 6.98 7.79
N LEU A 231 -22.44 7.08 6.88
CA LEU A 231 -21.78 8.34 6.53
C LEU A 231 -22.48 9.05 5.35
N ARG A 232 -23.18 8.32 4.50
CA ARG A 232 -24.00 8.91 3.41
C ARG A 232 -25.20 9.71 3.90
N ALA A 233 -25.63 9.52 5.15
CA ALA A 233 -26.76 10.26 5.73
C ALA A 233 -26.45 11.75 6.00
N HIS A 234 -25.22 12.19 5.82
CA HIS A 234 -24.77 13.56 6.04
C HIS A 234 -24.32 14.27 4.76
N GLU A 235 -24.46 13.66 3.59
CA GLU A 235 -24.13 14.26 2.29
C GLU A 235 -25.33 14.95 1.61
N THR A 236 -26.37 15.32 2.35
CA THR A 236 -27.51 16.12 1.84
C THR A 236 -27.50 17.52 2.40
#